data_69e21130e0632b568c987d0e96e52279
#
_entry.id   69e21130e0632b568c987d0e96e52279
#
_cell.length_a   1.000
_cell.length_b   1.000
_cell.length_c   1.000
_cell.angle_alpha   90.00
_cell.angle_beta   90.00
_cell.angle_gamma   90.00
#
_symmetry.space_group_name_H-M   'P 1'
#
loop_
_entity.id
_entity.type
_entity.pdbx_description
1 polymer ?
#
loop_
_entity_poly.entity_id
_entity_poly.type
_entity_poly.pdbx_seq_one_letter_code
_entity_poly.pdbx_strand_id
1 'polypeptide(L)'
;MVAQNGTAFWLRGGGKLGKGQLQRQWDRNMKVNAPRFPAVLLRVRKASIRSPTARVYSNVKKRWPDTIVGQQKRGSIRRGGRGLTPKLAGGIFIPFKHVPRTPTGRIAKATLRNAVVVTSKKRGAKYVVDNKAKSRQRRVLGSFKSSVRIPRRYRVEIPYSKANPYYRKLLIKEHRRELRKIAARSRR
;
A
#
# COMPACT_ATOMS: atom_id res chain seq x y z
N MET A 1 -27.43 10.03 -0.64
CA MET A 1 -26.18 10.31 0.15
C MET A 1 -25.75 9.12 1.03
N VAL A 2 -26.66 8.48 1.78
CA VAL A 2 -26.28 7.38 2.71
C VAL A 2 -25.70 6.19 1.94
N ALA A 3 -26.32 5.75 0.85
CA ALA A 3 -25.80 4.66 0.02
C ALA A 3 -24.40 4.96 -0.58
N GLN A 4 -24.16 6.19 -1.02
CA GLN A 4 -22.85 6.61 -1.53
C GLN A 4 -21.79 6.59 -0.42
N ASN A 5 -22.12 7.14 0.75
CA ASN A 5 -21.23 7.14 1.89
C ASN A 5 -20.94 5.71 2.37
N GLY A 6 -21.97 4.87 2.45
CA GLY A 6 -21.84 3.45 2.78
C GLY A 6 -20.90 2.71 1.82
N THR A 7 -21.04 2.96 0.51
CA THR A 7 -20.16 2.35 -0.50
C THR A 7 -18.71 2.84 -0.37
N ALA A 8 -18.49 4.13 -0.12
CA ALA A 8 -17.15 4.66 0.07
C ALA A 8 -16.47 4.08 1.32
N PHE A 9 -17.21 3.89 2.42
CA PHE A 9 -16.71 3.22 3.61
C PHE A 9 -16.46 1.73 3.39
N TRP A 10 -17.31 1.04 2.64
CA TRP A 10 -17.10 -0.36 2.27
C TRP A 10 -15.80 -0.55 1.45
N LEU A 11 -15.51 0.37 0.53
CA LEU A 11 -14.25 0.35 -0.22
C LEU A 11 -13.04 0.60 0.68
N ARG A 12 -13.09 1.61 1.54
CA ARG A 12 -11.97 1.99 2.41
C ARG A 12 -11.80 1.04 3.59
N GLY A 13 -12.90 0.67 4.25
CA GLY A 13 -12.90 0.02 5.56
C GLY A 13 -12.70 1.00 6.71
N GLY A 14 -12.64 0.46 7.90
CA GLY A 14 -12.41 1.18 9.16
C GLY A 14 -13.56 1.05 10.14
N GLY A 15 -13.28 1.25 11.43
CA GLY A 15 -14.24 1.08 12.52
C GLY A 15 -14.84 -0.34 12.56
N LYS A 16 -16.15 -0.43 12.77
CA LYS A 16 -16.90 -1.71 12.82
C LYS A 16 -16.87 -2.50 11.50
N LEU A 17 -16.58 -1.85 10.37
CA LEU A 17 -16.52 -2.51 9.05
C LEU A 17 -15.21 -3.28 8.83
N GLY A 18 -14.23 -3.14 9.71
CA GLY A 18 -12.93 -3.79 9.56
C GLY A 18 -12.18 -3.40 8.30
N LYS A 19 -11.51 -4.37 7.65
CA LYS A 19 -10.75 -4.13 6.41
C LYS A 19 -11.68 -3.92 5.21
N GLY A 20 -11.54 -2.78 4.52
CA GLY A 20 -12.25 -2.49 3.28
C GLY A 20 -11.74 -3.29 2.09
N GLN A 21 -12.46 -3.24 0.97
CA GLN A 21 -12.12 -4.01 -0.23
C GLN A 21 -10.75 -3.60 -0.84
N LEU A 22 -10.41 -2.33 -0.78
CA LEU A 22 -9.10 -1.84 -1.24
C LEU A 22 -7.97 -2.41 -0.38
N GLN A 23 -8.18 -2.50 0.95
CA GLN A 23 -7.22 -3.10 1.86
C GLN A 23 -7.08 -4.60 1.62
N ARG A 24 -8.21 -5.32 1.50
CA ARG A 24 -8.20 -6.78 1.26
C ARG A 24 -7.48 -7.13 -0.02
N GLN A 25 -7.67 -6.35 -1.07
CA GLN A 25 -6.96 -6.58 -2.31
C GLN A 25 -5.46 -6.26 -2.20
N TRP A 26 -5.11 -5.23 -1.47
CA TRP A 26 -3.72 -4.94 -1.17
C TRP A 26 -3.05 -6.12 -0.45
N ASP A 27 -3.68 -6.60 0.61
CA ASP A 27 -3.17 -7.72 1.41
C ASP A 27 -2.99 -9.01 0.60
N ARG A 28 -3.90 -9.29 -0.34
CA ARG A 28 -3.79 -10.46 -1.25
C ARG A 28 -2.61 -10.39 -2.20
N ASN A 29 -2.32 -9.22 -2.73
CA ASN A 29 -1.36 -9.06 -3.83
C ASN A 29 0.02 -8.60 -3.37
N MET A 30 0.12 -8.16 -2.13
CA MET A 30 1.33 -7.57 -1.56
C MET A 30 1.75 -8.33 -0.30
N LYS A 31 3.00 -8.77 -0.25
CA LYS A 31 3.61 -9.16 1.03
C LYS A 31 3.86 -7.89 1.84
N VAL A 32 2.95 -7.59 2.75
CA VAL A 32 2.96 -6.31 3.46
C VAL A 32 3.63 -6.46 4.81
N ASN A 33 4.77 -5.81 4.98
CA ASN A 33 5.44 -5.67 6.28
C ASN A 33 4.79 -4.58 7.17
N ALA A 34 3.77 -3.89 6.64
CA ALA A 34 3.01 -2.86 7.35
C ALA A 34 1.51 -3.08 7.12
N PRO A 35 0.84 -3.92 7.93
CA PRO A 35 -0.54 -4.38 7.70
C PRO A 35 -1.58 -3.25 7.70
N ARG A 36 -1.29 -2.12 8.30
CA ARG A 36 -2.18 -0.94 8.32
C ARG A 36 -1.96 0.03 7.16
N PHE A 37 -1.00 -0.25 6.28
CA PHE A 37 -0.52 0.72 5.30
C PHE A 37 -1.61 1.35 4.42
N PRO A 38 -2.48 0.63 3.69
CA PRO A 38 -3.48 1.29 2.87
C PRO A 38 -4.57 2.00 3.68
N ALA A 39 -4.96 1.46 4.83
CA ALA A 39 -5.98 2.06 5.69
C ALA A 39 -5.56 3.44 6.23
N VAL A 40 -4.27 3.63 6.53
CA VAL A 40 -3.72 4.92 6.99
C VAL A 40 -3.72 5.96 5.87
N LEU A 41 -3.54 5.52 4.63
CA LEU A 41 -3.45 6.41 3.48
C LEU A 41 -4.79 6.80 2.90
N LEU A 42 -5.79 5.92 3.00
CA LEU A 42 -7.08 6.13 2.38
C LEU A 42 -7.99 6.95 3.29
N ARG A 43 -8.59 7.99 2.74
CA ARG A 43 -9.60 8.83 3.38
C ARG A 43 -10.89 8.78 2.59
N VAL A 44 -12.00 9.01 3.30
CA VAL A 44 -13.32 9.17 2.68
C VAL A 44 -13.77 10.60 2.85
N ARG A 45 -14.08 11.26 1.74
CA ARG A 45 -14.87 12.48 1.73
C ARG A 45 -16.32 12.06 1.56
N LYS A 46 -17.15 12.36 2.54
CA LYS A 46 -18.56 12.02 2.50
C LYS A 46 -19.28 12.89 1.46
N ALA A 47 -20.31 12.33 0.84
CA ALA A 47 -21.28 13.12 0.10
C ALA A 47 -22.07 14.02 1.05
N SER A 48 -22.35 15.21 0.62
CA SER A 48 -23.20 16.22 1.30
C SER A 48 -24.17 16.82 0.28
N ILE A 49 -25.11 17.65 0.73
CA ILE A 49 -26.05 18.36 -0.15
C ILE A 49 -25.31 19.22 -1.17
N ARG A 50 -24.26 19.93 -0.73
CA ARG A 50 -23.41 20.78 -1.60
C ARG A 50 -22.45 19.99 -2.50
N SER A 51 -22.11 18.76 -2.13
CA SER A 51 -21.21 17.88 -2.89
C SER A 51 -21.77 16.46 -2.88
N PRO A 52 -22.66 16.10 -3.82
CA PRO A 52 -23.41 14.84 -3.77
C PRO A 52 -22.59 13.59 -4.08
N THR A 53 -21.27 13.72 -4.21
CA THR A 53 -20.38 12.61 -4.53
C THR A 53 -19.50 12.23 -3.34
N ALA A 54 -19.59 10.96 -2.89
CA ALA A 54 -18.62 10.42 -1.94
C ALA A 54 -17.35 10.00 -2.68
N ARG A 55 -16.18 10.30 -2.11
CA ARG A 55 -14.88 9.99 -2.71
C ARG A 55 -13.99 9.25 -1.73
N VAL A 56 -13.31 8.20 -2.22
CA VAL A 56 -12.18 7.58 -1.53
C VAL A 56 -10.91 8.11 -2.17
N TYR A 57 -10.07 8.75 -1.41
CA TYR A 57 -8.86 9.38 -1.89
C TYR A 57 -7.67 9.09 -0.98
N SER A 58 -6.48 9.28 -1.49
CA SER A 58 -5.25 9.17 -0.71
C SER A 58 -4.99 10.49 0.00
N ASN A 59 -4.94 10.47 1.33
CA ASN A 59 -4.61 11.66 2.13
C ASN A 59 -3.11 11.87 2.14
N VAL A 60 -2.59 12.47 1.09
CA VAL A 60 -1.17 12.68 0.97
C VAL A 60 -0.85 14.14 0.82
N LYS A 61 -0.41 14.73 1.90
CA LYS A 61 0.34 16.00 1.86
C LYS A 61 1.78 15.78 1.33
N LYS A 62 2.25 14.53 1.24
CA LYS A 62 3.60 14.16 0.80
C LYS A 62 3.52 13.21 -0.40
N ARG A 63 4.31 13.48 -1.45
CA ARG A 63 4.35 12.75 -2.73
C ARG A 63 4.63 11.23 -2.65
N TRP A 64 5.25 10.74 -1.58
CA TRP A 64 5.74 9.37 -1.54
C TRP A 64 4.69 8.25 -1.54
N PRO A 65 3.53 8.35 -0.83
CA PRO A 65 2.52 7.29 -0.87
C PRO A 65 1.82 7.19 -2.22
N ASP A 66 1.54 8.31 -2.89
CA ASP A 66 1.01 8.29 -4.25
C ASP A 66 2.00 7.65 -5.21
N THR A 67 3.28 7.89 -5.01
CA THR A 67 4.34 7.23 -5.78
C THR A 67 4.31 5.72 -5.56
N ILE A 68 4.18 5.22 -4.32
CA ILE A 68 4.16 3.78 -4.05
C ILE A 68 2.89 3.14 -4.61
N VAL A 69 1.71 3.69 -4.30
CA VAL A 69 0.44 3.17 -4.79
C VAL A 69 0.37 3.27 -6.32
N GLY A 70 0.78 4.37 -6.90
CA GLY A 70 0.82 4.57 -8.33
C GLY A 70 1.77 3.62 -9.05
N GLN A 71 2.94 3.34 -8.47
CA GLN A 71 3.88 2.36 -9.00
C GLN A 71 3.32 0.94 -8.97
N GLN A 72 2.66 0.56 -7.89
CA GLN A 72 2.03 -0.76 -7.77
C GLN A 72 0.81 -0.91 -8.69
N LYS A 73 0.08 0.18 -8.93
CA LYS A 73 -1.06 0.20 -9.85
C LYS A 73 -0.63 0.07 -11.32
N ARG A 74 0.40 0.79 -11.73
CA ARG A 74 0.84 0.87 -13.14
C ARG A 74 2.03 -0.01 -13.46
N GLY A 75 2.78 -0.43 -12.43
CA GLY A 75 4.14 -0.90 -12.60
C GLY A 75 5.10 0.26 -12.87
N SER A 76 6.37 0.05 -12.64
CA SER A 76 7.39 1.05 -12.92
C SER A 76 8.79 0.43 -12.94
N ILE A 77 9.73 1.15 -13.54
CA ILE A 77 11.15 0.84 -13.41
C ILE A 77 11.75 1.89 -12.49
N ARG A 78 12.30 1.46 -11.37
CA ARG A 78 13.10 2.32 -10.49
C ARG A 78 14.56 2.22 -10.88
N ARG A 79 15.18 3.38 -11.08
CA ARG A 79 16.62 3.52 -11.31
C ARG A 79 17.30 4.00 -10.05
N GLY A 80 18.53 3.57 -9.79
CA GLY A 80 19.36 4.05 -8.69
C GLY A 80 19.68 5.55 -8.84
N GLY A 81 19.98 6.22 -7.72
CA GLY A 81 20.43 7.60 -7.71
C GLY A 81 19.45 8.66 -7.24
N ARG A 82 18.15 8.36 -7.07
CA ARG A 82 17.17 9.30 -6.49
C ARG A 82 16.39 8.68 -5.33
N GLY A 83 16.71 9.09 -4.12
CA GLY A 83 15.77 9.11 -2.98
C GLY A 83 15.59 7.85 -2.14
N LEU A 84 16.21 6.71 -2.42
CA LEU A 84 16.03 5.49 -1.62
C LEU A 84 17.32 4.73 -1.29
N THR A 85 18.46 5.24 -1.69
CA THR A 85 19.74 4.57 -1.47
C THR A 85 20.68 5.39 -0.64
N PRO A 86 21.45 4.75 0.24
CA PRO A 86 22.63 5.36 0.77
C PRO A 86 23.49 5.83 -0.41
N LYS A 87 24.07 7.00 -0.31
CA LYS A 87 24.96 7.64 -1.30
C LYS A 87 26.15 6.77 -1.74
N LEU A 88 26.32 5.61 -1.10
CA LEU A 88 27.51 4.76 -1.09
C LEU A 88 27.77 3.95 -2.37
N ALA A 89 26.81 3.72 -3.26
CA ALA A 89 27.09 2.79 -4.34
C ALA A 89 26.39 3.05 -5.68
N GLY A 90 25.68 4.15 -5.85
CA GLY A 90 25.05 4.50 -7.15
C GLY A 90 23.96 3.53 -7.65
N GLY A 91 23.39 2.68 -6.76
CA GLY A 91 22.38 1.70 -7.14
C GLY A 91 21.29 1.52 -6.08
N ILE A 92 20.31 0.68 -6.38
CA ILE A 92 19.23 0.30 -5.45
C ILE A 92 19.71 -0.89 -4.64
N PHE A 93 19.80 -0.74 -3.32
CA PHE A 93 20.14 -1.84 -2.42
C PHE A 93 18.97 -2.81 -2.27
N ILE A 94 19.22 -4.08 -2.53
CA ILE A 94 18.26 -5.17 -2.40
C ILE A 94 18.74 -6.10 -1.30
N PRO A 95 18.17 -6.04 -0.10
CA PRO A 95 18.54 -6.92 0.99
C PRO A 95 18.08 -8.35 0.75
N PHE A 96 18.90 -9.33 1.14
CA PHE A 96 18.55 -10.75 1.08
C PHE A 96 17.54 -11.11 2.16
N LYS A 97 16.89 -12.28 2.01
CA LYS A 97 15.81 -12.73 2.90
C LYS A 97 16.22 -12.88 4.36
N HIS A 98 17.46 -13.32 4.61
CA HIS A 98 17.99 -13.57 5.96
C HIS A 98 18.31 -12.29 6.74
N VAL A 99 18.30 -11.12 6.07
CA VAL A 99 18.62 -9.86 6.73
C VAL A 99 17.49 -9.44 7.66
N PRO A 100 17.77 -9.23 8.97
CA PRO A 100 16.78 -8.83 9.95
C PRO A 100 16.10 -7.51 9.57
N ARG A 101 14.78 -7.49 9.71
CA ARG A 101 13.98 -6.31 9.40
C ARG A 101 13.18 -5.90 10.63
N THR A 102 13.00 -4.61 10.78
CA THR A 102 12.06 -4.05 11.76
C THR A 102 10.62 -4.41 11.40
N PRO A 103 9.66 -4.29 12.34
CA PRO A 103 8.24 -4.48 12.05
C PRO A 103 7.71 -3.58 10.92
N THR A 104 8.38 -2.46 10.66
CA THR A 104 8.07 -1.55 9.53
C THR A 104 8.72 -1.98 8.21
N GLY A 105 9.41 -3.13 8.17
CA GLY A 105 10.07 -3.67 6.98
C GLY A 105 11.41 -3.02 6.60
N ARG A 106 11.91 -2.11 7.43
CA ARG A 106 13.25 -1.50 7.25
C ARG A 106 14.32 -2.46 7.77
N ILE A 107 15.54 -2.35 7.24
CA ILE A 107 16.69 -3.08 7.80
C ILE A 107 17.01 -2.48 9.17
N ALA A 108 17.24 -3.34 10.16
CA ALA A 108 17.64 -2.90 11.48
C ALA A 108 18.97 -2.13 11.41
N LYS A 109 19.05 -0.98 12.08
CA LYS A 109 20.27 -0.14 12.05
C LYS A 109 21.49 -0.92 12.56
N ALA A 110 21.31 -1.78 13.57
CA ALA A 110 22.38 -2.63 14.10
C ALA A 110 23.02 -3.53 13.03
N THR A 111 22.22 -4.05 12.08
CA THR A 111 22.71 -4.89 10.97
C THR A 111 23.59 -4.12 10.00
N LEU A 112 23.39 -2.81 9.88
CA LEU A 112 24.19 -1.98 8.97
C LEU A 112 25.41 -1.34 9.64
N ARG A 113 25.59 -1.51 10.95
CA ARG A 113 26.67 -0.86 11.70
C ARG A 113 28.06 -1.25 11.23
N ASN A 114 28.25 -2.51 10.85
CA ASN A 114 29.51 -3.06 10.37
C ASN A 114 29.47 -3.38 8.86
N ALA A 115 28.51 -2.82 8.14
CA ALA A 115 28.31 -3.11 6.74
C ALA A 115 29.31 -2.31 5.87
N VAL A 116 29.98 -3.00 4.97
CA VAL A 116 30.87 -2.42 3.95
C VAL A 116 30.40 -2.80 2.56
N VAL A 117 30.70 -1.95 1.59
CA VAL A 117 30.38 -2.23 0.18
C VAL A 117 31.60 -2.86 -0.47
N VAL A 118 31.41 -4.04 -1.05
CA VAL A 118 32.44 -4.80 -1.77
C VAL A 118 32.04 -4.93 -3.22
N THR A 119 32.97 -4.67 -4.13
CA THR A 119 32.76 -4.89 -5.57
C THR A 119 33.38 -6.22 -5.98
N SER A 120 32.60 -7.08 -6.62
CA SER A 120 33.08 -8.35 -7.15
C SER A 120 34.04 -8.12 -8.32
N LYS A 121 35.24 -8.65 -8.23
CA LYS A 121 36.26 -8.54 -9.30
C LYS A 121 35.79 -9.18 -10.63
N LYS A 122 35.07 -10.31 -10.58
CA LYS A 122 34.63 -11.04 -11.78
C LYS A 122 33.43 -10.40 -12.51
N ARG A 123 32.51 -9.75 -11.78
CA ARG A 123 31.22 -9.29 -12.35
C ARG A 123 30.96 -7.80 -12.17
N GLY A 124 31.85 -7.05 -11.54
CA GLY A 124 31.64 -5.65 -11.21
C GLY A 124 30.41 -5.39 -10.30
N ALA A 125 29.73 -6.44 -9.84
CA ALA A 125 28.55 -6.35 -9.01
C ALA A 125 28.92 -5.88 -7.60
N LYS A 126 28.15 -4.94 -7.06
CA LYS A 126 28.36 -4.40 -5.73
C LYS A 126 27.48 -5.12 -4.72
N TYR A 127 28.06 -5.53 -3.60
CA TYR A 127 27.40 -6.20 -2.49
C TYR A 127 27.61 -5.44 -1.19
N VAL A 128 26.66 -5.56 -0.27
CA VAL A 128 26.84 -5.12 1.12
C VAL A 128 27.19 -6.34 1.94
N VAL A 129 28.30 -6.26 2.65
CA VAL A 129 28.86 -7.37 3.44
C VAL A 129 29.00 -6.90 4.89
N ASP A 130 28.62 -7.75 5.82
CA ASP A 130 28.89 -7.54 7.24
C ASP A 130 30.29 -8.05 7.57
N ASN A 131 31.16 -7.14 7.95
CA ASN A 131 32.57 -7.47 8.24
C ASN A 131 32.76 -8.31 9.51
N LYS A 132 31.78 -8.27 10.43
CA LYS A 132 31.84 -9.01 11.71
C LYS A 132 31.02 -10.31 11.73
N ALA A 133 30.36 -10.66 10.62
CA ALA A 133 29.56 -11.88 10.56
C ALA A 133 30.46 -13.13 10.61
N LYS A 134 30.20 -14.02 11.58
CA LYS A 134 30.93 -15.27 11.77
C LYS A 134 30.62 -16.31 10.65
N SER A 135 29.42 -16.30 10.11
CA SER A 135 28.98 -17.21 9.07
C SER A 135 29.14 -16.63 7.65
N ARG A 136 29.78 -17.36 6.75
CA ARG A 136 29.91 -16.98 5.33
C ARG A 136 28.57 -16.72 4.65
N GLN A 137 27.55 -17.55 4.92
CA GLN A 137 26.23 -17.43 4.31
C GLN A 137 25.48 -16.16 4.74
N ARG A 138 25.66 -15.72 5.99
CA ARG A 138 25.03 -14.50 6.56
C ARG A 138 25.85 -13.24 6.33
N ARG A 139 27.08 -13.37 5.88
CA ARG A 139 27.99 -12.24 5.67
C ARG A 139 27.50 -11.29 4.58
N VAL A 140 26.92 -11.80 3.49
CA VAL A 140 26.41 -10.95 2.41
C VAL A 140 24.99 -10.51 2.74
N LEU A 141 24.80 -9.23 3.02
CA LEU A 141 23.52 -8.65 3.41
C LEU A 141 22.61 -8.34 2.22
N GLY A 142 23.18 -8.12 1.04
CA GLY A 142 22.40 -7.81 -0.16
C GLY A 142 23.27 -7.33 -1.31
N SER A 143 22.61 -7.01 -2.41
CA SER A 143 23.27 -6.54 -3.64
C SER A 143 22.70 -5.20 -4.10
N PHE A 144 23.50 -4.47 -4.88
CA PHE A 144 23.04 -3.27 -5.58
C PHE A 144 22.64 -3.61 -7.02
N LYS A 145 21.53 -3.01 -7.46
CA LYS A 145 21.10 -3.05 -8.86
C LYS A 145 20.92 -1.63 -9.37
N SER A 146 21.30 -1.39 -10.61
CA SER A 146 21.10 -0.09 -11.28
C SER A 146 19.63 0.25 -11.45
N SER A 147 18.79 -0.79 -11.70
CA SER A 147 17.36 -0.63 -11.84
C SER A 147 16.61 -1.83 -11.27
N VAL A 148 15.37 -1.62 -10.87
CA VAL A 148 14.44 -2.67 -10.43
C VAL A 148 13.09 -2.43 -11.09
N ARG A 149 12.60 -3.46 -11.77
CA ARG A 149 11.24 -3.47 -12.31
C ARG A 149 10.25 -3.78 -11.20
N ILE A 150 9.27 -2.90 -11.00
CA ILE A 150 8.15 -3.09 -10.09
C ILE A 150 6.97 -3.54 -10.94
N PRO A 151 6.53 -4.81 -10.84
CA PRO A 151 5.37 -5.28 -11.60
C PRO A 151 4.09 -4.62 -11.09
N ARG A 152 3.07 -4.52 -11.95
CA ARG A 152 1.73 -4.10 -11.57
C ARG A 152 1.11 -5.18 -10.67
N ARG A 153 0.91 -4.87 -9.39
CA ARG A 153 0.34 -5.82 -8.41
C ARG A 153 -0.98 -5.35 -7.82
N TYR A 154 -1.21 -4.04 -7.79
CA TYR A 154 -2.40 -3.45 -7.19
C TYR A 154 -3.41 -3.03 -8.25
N ARG A 155 -4.49 -3.79 -8.35
CA ARG A 155 -5.57 -3.56 -9.32
C ARG A 155 -6.76 -2.94 -8.60
N VAL A 156 -6.80 -1.61 -8.51
CA VAL A 156 -7.89 -0.89 -7.84
C VAL A 156 -9.23 -1.06 -8.57
N GLU A 157 -9.19 -1.37 -9.84
CA GLU A 157 -10.37 -1.57 -10.68
C GLU A 157 -11.27 -2.71 -10.15
N ILE A 158 -10.67 -3.79 -9.60
CA ILE A 158 -11.43 -4.93 -9.07
C ILE A 158 -12.34 -4.56 -7.89
N PRO A 159 -11.88 -3.86 -6.84
CA PRO A 159 -12.79 -3.36 -5.81
C PRO A 159 -13.83 -2.38 -6.34
N TYR A 160 -13.48 -1.52 -7.28
CA TYR A 160 -14.41 -0.54 -7.84
C TYR A 160 -15.50 -1.18 -8.70
N SER A 161 -15.18 -2.21 -9.49
CA SER A 161 -16.20 -2.96 -10.25
C SER A 161 -17.26 -3.60 -9.34
N LYS A 162 -16.86 -4.00 -8.14
CA LYS A 162 -17.77 -4.55 -7.11
C LYS A 162 -18.54 -3.48 -6.34
N ALA A 163 -18.13 -2.23 -6.43
CA ALA A 163 -18.78 -1.13 -5.72
C ALA A 163 -20.18 -0.82 -6.26
N ASN A 164 -20.38 -0.93 -7.55
CA ASN A 164 -21.68 -0.63 -8.19
C ASN A 164 -22.81 -1.55 -7.73
N PRO A 165 -22.69 -2.91 -7.78
CA PRO A 165 -23.72 -3.78 -7.22
C PRO A 165 -23.93 -3.56 -5.71
N TYR A 166 -22.89 -3.28 -4.95
CA TYR A 166 -23.02 -2.97 -3.53
C TYR A 166 -23.78 -1.66 -3.29
N TYR A 167 -23.48 -0.62 -4.06
CA TYR A 167 -24.21 0.65 -4.04
C TYR A 167 -25.68 0.47 -4.32
N ARG A 168 -26.04 -0.26 -5.39
CA ARG A 168 -27.44 -0.56 -5.74
C ARG A 168 -28.17 -1.26 -4.59
N LYS A 169 -27.53 -2.25 -3.95
CA LYS A 169 -28.08 -2.95 -2.79
C LYS A 169 -28.35 -2.00 -1.61
N LEU A 170 -27.44 -1.10 -1.32
CA LEU A 170 -27.63 -0.09 -0.28
C LEU A 170 -28.76 0.89 -0.65
N LEU A 171 -28.85 1.33 -1.90
CA LEU A 171 -29.87 2.24 -2.37
C LEU A 171 -31.26 1.64 -2.21
N ILE A 172 -31.45 0.39 -2.63
CA ILE A 172 -32.72 -0.33 -2.46
C ILE A 172 -33.10 -0.46 -0.97
N LYS A 173 -32.13 -0.81 -0.12
CA LYS A 173 -32.35 -0.90 1.34
C LYS A 173 -32.82 0.44 1.92
N GLU A 174 -32.22 1.52 1.50
CA GLU A 174 -32.54 2.87 1.96
C GLU A 174 -33.93 3.31 1.49
N HIS A 175 -34.24 3.07 0.22
CA HIS A 175 -35.55 3.35 -0.34
C HIS A 175 -36.67 2.60 0.40
N ARG A 176 -36.48 1.30 0.63
CA ARG A 176 -37.43 0.50 1.43
C ARG A 176 -37.60 1.05 2.85
N ARG A 177 -36.54 1.54 3.47
CA ARG A 177 -36.61 2.15 4.80
C ARG A 177 -37.43 3.43 4.80
N GLU A 178 -37.27 4.29 3.80
CA GLU A 178 -38.02 5.54 3.69
C GLU A 178 -39.49 5.26 3.39
N LEU A 179 -39.82 4.32 2.51
CA LEU A 179 -41.23 3.89 2.27
C LEU A 179 -41.88 3.40 3.55
N ARG A 180 -41.20 2.62 4.38
CA ARG A 180 -41.77 2.17 5.66
C ARG A 180 -42.04 3.35 6.62
N LYS A 181 -41.21 4.38 6.63
CA LYS A 181 -41.41 5.58 7.45
C LYS A 181 -42.65 6.36 6.98
N ILE A 182 -42.82 6.49 5.65
CA ILE A 182 -43.97 7.18 5.07
C ILE A 182 -45.23 6.40 5.42
N ALA A 183 -45.25 5.09 5.21
CA ALA A 183 -46.38 4.24 5.55
C ALA A 183 -46.76 4.25 7.05
N ALA A 184 -45.75 4.38 7.94
CA ALA A 184 -45.99 4.51 9.36
C ALA A 184 -46.55 5.90 9.75
N ARG A 185 -46.23 6.95 9.00
CA ARG A 185 -46.79 8.31 9.22
C ARG A 185 -48.20 8.45 8.71
N SER A 186 -48.56 7.78 7.60
CA SER A 186 -49.91 7.82 7.03
C SER A 186 -50.95 6.99 7.81
N ARG A 187 -50.50 6.19 8.79
CA ARG A 187 -51.38 5.41 9.69
C ARG A 187 -51.67 6.12 11.03
N ARG A 188 -51.05 7.28 11.25
CA ARG A 188 -51.31 8.17 12.39
C ARG A 188 -52.22 9.33 11.98
#